data_cc29e80b96c9c46bbd173d96a85649f9
#
_entry.id   cc29e80b96c9c46bbd173d96a85649f9
#
_cell.length_a   1.000
_cell.length_b   1.000
_cell.length_c   1.000
_cell.angle_alpha   90.00
_cell.angle_beta   90.00
_cell.angle_gamma   90.00
#
_symmetry.space_group_name_H-M   'P 1'
#
loop_
_entity.id
_entity.type
_entity.pdbx_description
1 polymer ?
#
loop_
_entity_poly.entity_id
_entity_poly.type
_entity_poly.pdbx_seq_one_letter_code
_entity_poly.pdbx_strand_id
1 'polypeptide(L)'
;MGHATTDAVTDTGASGDSAGDILTFANEVYDADDKNKIGTDQGICFRTVPGKAWECFWTLSLDKGQLTVEGPFYDSGDSVLAITGGTGEFAGALGEMALSARGTKGDAYNFVYRLK
;
A
#
# COMPACT_ATOMS: atom_id res chain seq x y z
N MET A 1 2.95 10.25 3.38
CA MET A 1 1.51 10.03 3.32
C MET A 1 1.08 9.68 1.92
N GLY A 2 0.20 8.69 1.78
CA GLY A 2 -0.35 8.29 0.51
C GLY A 2 -1.81 8.71 0.35
N HIS A 3 -2.14 9.26 -0.81
CA HIS A 3 -3.51 9.58 -1.17
C HIS A 3 -3.98 8.62 -2.25
N ALA A 4 -5.15 8.02 -2.06
CA ALA A 4 -5.75 7.13 -3.05
C ALA A 4 -6.20 7.96 -4.25
N THR A 5 -5.50 7.82 -5.37
CA THR A 5 -5.80 8.56 -6.59
C THR A 5 -6.41 7.68 -7.67
N THR A 6 -6.09 6.39 -7.67
CA THR A 6 -6.62 5.44 -8.64
C THR A 6 -6.72 4.07 -7.98
N ASP A 7 -7.92 3.66 -7.67
CA ASP A 7 -8.21 2.33 -7.14
C ASP A 7 -9.23 1.65 -8.03
N ALA A 8 -9.06 0.37 -8.26
CA ALA A 8 -10.00 -0.44 -9.02
C ALA A 8 -10.09 -1.83 -8.41
N VAL A 9 -11.31 -2.32 -8.24
CA VAL A 9 -11.57 -3.67 -7.74
C VAL A 9 -12.14 -4.50 -8.89
N THR A 10 -11.51 -5.66 -9.14
CA THR A 10 -12.02 -6.65 -10.07
C THR A 10 -12.64 -7.78 -9.25
N ASP A 11 -13.94 -7.98 -9.45
CA ASP A 11 -14.72 -8.98 -8.75
C ASP A 11 -14.55 -10.32 -9.44
N THR A 12 -13.86 -11.25 -8.78
CA THR A 12 -13.66 -12.63 -9.30
C THR A 12 -14.34 -13.60 -8.34
N GLY A 13 -14.86 -14.69 -8.85
CA GLY A 13 -15.60 -15.66 -8.04
C GLY A 13 -17.02 -15.18 -7.75
N ALA A 14 -17.49 -15.28 -6.50
CA ALA A 14 -18.83 -14.86 -6.13
C ALA A 14 -19.01 -13.34 -6.24
N SER A 15 -20.21 -12.91 -6.58
CA SER A 15 -20.55 -11.51 -6.69
C SER A 15 -20.39 -10.78 -5.34
N GLY A 16 -19.88 -9.55 -5.36
CA GLY A 16 -19.62 -8.76 -4.16
C GLY A 16 -18.27 -9.08 -3.54
N ASP A 17 -18.15 -8.86 -2.22
CA ASP A 17 -16.89 -9.06 -1.49
C ASP A 17 -16.65 -10.56 -1.29
N SER A 18 -15.68 -11.10 -2.03
CA SER A 18 -15.37 -12.53 -2.01
C SER A 18 -13.87 -12.77 -2.14
N ALA A 19 -13.43 -13.93 -1.65
CA ALA A 19 -12.04 -14.33 -1.78
C ALA A 19 -11.66 -14.40 -3.27
N GLY A 20 -10.48 -13.89 -3.59
CA GLY A 20 -9.97 -13.82 -4.95
C GLY A 20 -10.21 -12.50 -5.68
N ASP A 21 -11.01 -11.61 -5.12
CA ASP A 21 -11.19 -10.27 -5.70
C ASP A 21 -9.84 -9.55 -5.77
N ILE A 22 -9.67 -8.75 -6.82
CA ILE A 22 -8.42 -8.06 -7.08
C ILE A 22 -8.65 -6.56 -6.94
N LEU A 23 -7.81 -5.92 -6.13
CA LEU A 23 -7.74 -4.47 -6.00
C LEU A 23 -6.43 -4.00 -6.61
N THR A 24 -6.51 -3.10 -7.57
CA THR A 24 -5.32 -2.45 -8.11
C THR A 24 -5.34 -0.98 -7.74
N PHE A 25 -4.17 -0.40 -7.55
CA PHE A 25 -4.09 1.00 -7.16
C PHE A 25 -2.83 1.68 -7.68
N ALA A 26 -2.94 2.99 -7.84
CA ALA A 26 -1.82 3.86 -8.11
C ALA A 26 -2.10 5.18 -7.39
N ASN A 27 -1.16 5.60 -6.54
CA ASN A 27 -1.37 6.75 -5.65
C ASN A 27 -0.23 7.74 -5.73
N GLU A 28 -0.54 9.01 -5.49
CA GLU A 28 0.48 10.01 -5.20
C GLU A 28 0.87 9.92 -3.73
N VAL A 29 2.16 10.03 -3.45
CA VAL A 29 2.71 9.96 -2.10
C VAL A 29 3.30 11.31 -1.74
N TYR A 30 2.94 11.82 -0.57
CA TYR A 30 3.32 13.13 -0.07
C TYR A 30 4.19 12.97 1.18
N ASP A 31 4.94 14.02 1.50
CA ASP A 31 5.77 14.04 2.70
C ASP A 31 4.90 14.03 3.97
N ALA A 32 5.56 13.99 5.14
CA ALA A 32 4.87 13.89 6.43
C ALA A 32 3.94 15.08 6.69
N ASP A 33 4.25 16.24 6.13
CA ASP A 33 3.43 17.44 6.27
C ASP A 33 2.28 17.49 5.26
N ASP A 34 2.21 16.53 4.35
CA ASP A 34 1.20 16.44 3.30
C ASP A 34 1.18 17.65 2.36
N LYS A 35 2.35 18.25 2.13
CA LYS A 35 2.48 19.46 1.31
C LYS A 35 3.15 19.22 -0.03
N ASN A 36 4.16 18.36 -0.06
CA ASN A 36 4.96 18.14 -1.26
C ASN A 36 4.85 16.70 -1.72
N LYS A 37 4.55 16.52 -3.00
CA LYS A 37 4.59 15.19 -3.62
C LYS A 37 6.03 14.73 -3.67
N ILE A 38 6.31 13.56 -3.08
CA ILE A 38 7.65 12.97 -3.03
C ILE A 38 7.79 11.73 -3.90
N GLY A 39 6.68 11.18 -4.38
CA GLY A 39 6.73 9.98 -5.21
C GLY A 39 5.36 9.46 -5.55
N THR A 40 5.35 8.22 -5.99
CA THR A 40 4.12 7.49 -6.32
C THR A 40 4.23 6.07 -5.80
N ASP A 41 3.09 5.42 -5.53
CA ASP A 41 3.07 3.99 -5.34
C ASP A 41 2.07 3.35 -6.31
N GLN A 42 2.30 2.10 -6.61
CA GLN A 42 1.39 1.30 -7.42
C GLN A 42 1.48 -0.16 -7.01
N GLY A 43 0.36 -0.84 -7.05
CA GLY A 43 0.37 -2.23 -6.65
C GLY A 43 -0.96 -2.92 -6.80
N ILE A 44 -1.04 -4.07 -6.16
CA ILE A 44 -2.16 -4.98 -6.27
C ILE A 44 -2.40 -5.66 -4.93
N CYS A 45 -3.66 -5.92 -4.63
CA CYS A 45 -4.08 -6.72 -3.49
C CYS A 45 -5.05 -7.78 -3.94
N PHE A 46 -4.99 -8.94 -3.29
CA PHE A 46 -5.97 -9.99 -3.44
C PHE A 46 -6.78 -10.12 -2.17
N ARG A 47 -8.10 -10.19 -2.31
CA ARG A 47 -8.99 -10.42 -1.17
C ARG A 47 -8.77 -11.83 -0.64
N THR A 48 -8.28 -11.96 0.58
CA THR A 48 -8.03 -13.25 1.21
C THR A 48 -9.13 -13.64 2.17
N VAL A 49 -9.62 -12.67 2.96
CA VAL A 49 -10.71 -12.90 3.92
C VAL A 49 -11.74 -11.79 3.73
N PRO A 50 -12.92 -12.10 3.17
CA PRO A 50 -13.96 -11.10 2.95
C PRO A 50 -14.30 -10.33 4.23
N GLY A 51 -14.39 -9.02 4.11
CA GLY A 51 -14.68 -8.12 5.22
C GLY A 51 -13.54 -7.95 6.23
N LYS A 52 -12.37 -8.57 6.03
CA LYS A 52 -11.30 -8.56 7.03
C LYS A 52 -9.93 -8.20 6.47
N ALA A 53 -9.47 -8.88 5.41
CA ALA A 53 -8.08 -8.76 5.00
C ALA A 53 -7.86 -8.92 3.50
N TRP A 54 -6.81 -8.25 3.04
CA TRP A 54 -6.24 -8.38 1.70
C TRP A 54 -4.77 -8.76 1.85
N GLU A 55 -4.22 -9.47 0.88
CA GLU A 55 -2.78 -9.63 0.74
C GLU A 55 -2.30 -8.70 -0.36
N CYS A 56 -1.35 -7.84 -0.04
CA CYS A 56 -0.93 -6.76 -0.92
C CYS A 56 0.56 -6.78 -1.21
N PHE A 57 0.91 -6.26 -2.38
CA PHE A 57 2.29 -5.90 -2.69
C PHE A 57 2.29 -4.69 -3.60
N TRP A 58 3.26 -3.80 -3.37
CA TRP A 58 3.37 -2.58 -4.17
C TRP A 58 4.79 -2.06 -4.21
N THR A 59 5.00 -1.12 -5.13
CA THR A 59 6.27 -0.43 -5.30
C THR A 59 6.07 1.05 -5.01
N LEU A 60 6.89 1.57 -4.11
CA LEU A 60 7.00 3.00 -3.85
C LEU A 60 8.15 3.52 -4.71
N SER A 61 7.86 4.51 -5.57
CA SER A 61 8.85 5.11 -6.46
C SER A 61 9.18 6.51 -5.96
N LEU A 62 10.46 6.74 -5.65
CA LEU A 62 11.00 8.01 -5.20
C LEU A 62 12.13 8.43 -6.16
N ASP A 63 12.58 9.68 -6.05
CA ASP A 63 13.66 10.19 -6.91
C ASP A 63 14.94 9.35 -6.83
N LYS A 64 15.26 8.84 -5.64
CA LYS A 64 16.51 8.11 -5.39
C LYS A 64 16.43 6.61 -5.66
N GLY A 65 15.24 6.09 -5.91
CA GLY A 65 15.04 4.68 -6.17
C GLY A 65 13.65 4.22 -5.75
N GLN A 66 13.50 2.91 -5.66
CA GLN A 66 12.21 2.29 -5.36
C GLN A 66 12.32 1.39 -4.15
N LEU A 67 11.20 1.23 -3.44
CA LEU A 67 11.04 0.26 -2.35
C LEU A 67 9.88 -0.67 -2.70
N THR A 68 10.05 -1.96 -2.43
CA THR A 68 8.99 -2.95 -2.59
C THR A 68 8.50 -3.41 -1.23
N VAL A 69 7.19 -3.59 -1.12
CA VAL A 69 6.49 -3.91 0.12
C VAL A 69 5.50 -5.03 -0.14
N GLU A 70 5.40 -5.98 0.78
CA GLU A 70 4.33 -6.99 0.73
C GLU A 70 3.84 -7.35 2.12
N GLY A 71 2.59 -7.76 2.20
CA GLY A 71 1.98 -8.22 3.43
C GLY A 71 0.48 -7.95 3.48
N PRO A 72 -0.12 -8.11 4.66
CA PRO A 72 -1.55 -7.97 4.81
C PRO A 72 -1.99 -6.51 4.93
N PHE A 73 -3.18 -6.24 4.39
CA PHE A 73 -3.90 -4.99 4.62
C PHE A 73 -5.24 -5.36 5.25
N TYR A 74 -5.49 -4.83 6.44
CA TYR A 74 -6.72 -5.13 7.17
C TYR A 74 -7.78 -4.06 6.96
N ASP A 75 -9.04 -4.46 6.82
CA ASP A 75 -10.17 -3.54 6.63
C ASP A 75 -10.33 -2.60 7.80
N SER A 76 -10.05 -3.08 9.01
CA SER A 76 -10.09 -2.26 10.21
C SER A 76 -8.83 -2.48 11.02
N GLY A 77 -8.35 -1.39 11.63
CA GLY A 77 -7.09 -1.39 12.36
C GLY A 77 -5.90 -1.10 11.46
N ASP A 78 -4.74 -1.14 12.07
CA ASP A 78 -3.48 -0.86 11.39
C ASP A 78 -2.88 -2.13 10.82
N SER A 79 -2.01 -1.96 9.85
CA SER A 79 -1.30 -3.07 9.21
C SER A 79 0.20 -2.84 9.27
N VAL A 80 0.96 -3.93 9.38
CA VAL A 80 2.42 -3.88 9.26
C VAL A 80 2.81 -4.82 8.12
N LEU A 81 3.53 -4.28 7.14
CA LEU A 81 3.97 -5.02 5.98
C LEU A 81 5.49 -5.05 5.96
N ALA A 82 6.04 -6.04 5.26
CA ALA A 82 7.48 -6.16 5.12
C ALA A 82 7.99 -5.31 3.97
N ILE A 83 9.12 -4.62 4.16
CA ILE A 83 9.88 -4.04 3.06
C ILE A 83 10.78 -5.15 2.56
N THR A 84 10.54 -5.61 1.34
CA THR A 84 11.17 -6.82 0.80
C THR A 84 12.35 -6.55 -0.11
N GLY A 85 12.56 -5.30 -0.52
CA GLY A 85 13.68 -4.95 -1.38
C GLY A 85 13.57 -3.53 -1.89
N GLY A 86 14.43 -3.21 -2.85
CA GLY A 86 14.42 -1.90 -3.47
C GLY A 86 15.36 -1.83 -4.65
N THR A 87 15.39 -0.67 -5.28
CA THR A 87 16.27 -0.37 -6.40
C THR A 87 16.94 0.99 -6.19
N GLY A 88 17.95 1.30 -7.01
CA GLY A 88 18.68 2.57 -6.88
C GLY A 88 19.38 2.67 -5.54
N GLU A 89 19.21 3.78 -4.85
CA GLU A 89 19.82 3.96 -3.53
C GLU A 89 19.20 3.05 -2.45
N PHE A 90 18.04 2.44 -2.74
CA PHE A 90 17.38 1.52 -1.82
C PHE A 90 17.65 0.06 -2.14
N ALA A 91 18.59 -0.25 -3.04
CA ALA A 91 18.94 -1.63 -3.34
C ALA A 91 19.39 -2.34 -2.05
N GLY A 92 18.80 -3.52 -1.81
CA GLY A 92 19.08 -4.29 -0.59
C GLY A 92 18.29 -3.83 0.64
N ALA A 93 17.36 -2.90 0.48
CA ALA A 93 16.56 -2.41 1.60
C ALA A 93 15.72 -3.52 2.23
N LEU A 94 15.68 -3.53 3.56
CA LEU A 94 14.85 -4.42 4.36
C LEU A 94 14.25 -3.60 5.50
N GLY A 95 13.16 -4.05 6.05
CA GLY A 95 12.53 -3.37 7.18
C GLY A 95 11.03 -3.64 7.24
N GLU A 96 10.32 -2.70 7.81
CA GLU A 96 8.87 -2.78 7.99
C GLU A 96 8.21 -1.47 7.58
N MET A 97 6.96 -1.57 7.14
CA MET A 97 6.14 -0.40 6.85
C MET A 97 4.86 -0.50 7.66
N ALA A 98 4.59 0.52 8.45
CA ALA A 98 3.35 0.63 9.21
C ALA A 98 2.34 1.47 8.42
N LEU A 99 1.14 0.94 8.27
CA LEU A 99 0.07 1.54 7.49
C LEU A 99 -1.13 1.79 8.39
N SER A 100 -1.60 3.04 8.41
CA SER A 100 -2.82 3.40 9.13
C SER A 100 -3.66 4.35 8.32
N ALA A 101 -4.99 4.26 8.48
CA ALA A 101 -5.91 5.16 7.81
C ALA A 101 -5.89 6.54 8.46
N ARG A 102 -6.02 7.59 7.63
CA ARG A 102 -6.22 8.96 8.10
C ARG A 102 -7.68 9.33 7.92
N GLY A 103 -8.35 9.60 9.05
CA GLY A 103 -9.75 9.92 9.02
C GLY A 103 -10.63 8.70 8.74
N THR A 104 -11.87 8.92 8.36
CA THR A 104 -12.89 7.88 8.22
C THR A 104 -13.29 7.61 6.78
N LYS A 105 -12.79 8.39 5.82
CA LYS A 105 -13.22 8.32 4.42
C LYS A 105 -12.51 7.24 3.60
N GLY A 106 -11.39 6.71 4.09
CA GLY A 106 -10.64 5.69 3.36
C GLY A 106 -9.91 6.19 2.11
N ASP A 107 -9.70 7.51 1.98
CA ASP A 107 -9.05 8.12 0.82
C ASP A 107 -7.64 8.59 1.09
N ALA A 108 -7.17 8.50 2.34
CA ALA A 108 -5.82 8.87 2.72
C ALA A 108 -5.27 7.95 3.79
N TYR A 109 -3.98 7.66 3.70
CA TYR A 109 -3.30 6.73 4.60
C TYR A 109 -1.94 7.29 5.00
N ASN A 110 -1.52 6.94 6.20
CA ASN A 110 -0.15 7.16 6.65
C ASN A 110 0.67 5.90 6.37
N PHE A 111 1.79 6.09 5.68
CA PHE A 111 2.75 5.03 5.39
C PHE A 111 4.04 5.39 6.10
N VAL A 112 4.43 4.63 7.08
CA VAL A 112 5.68 4.85 7.81
C VAL A 112 6.65 3.74 7.47
N TYR A 113 7.67 4.07 6.68
CA TYR A 113 8.70 3.13 6.23
C TYR A 113 9.88 3.19 7.19
N ARG A 114 10.20 2.06 7.80
CA ARG A 114 11.33 1.94 8.71
C ARG A 114 12.34 0.97 8.11
N LEU A 115 13.40 1.52 7.55
CA LEU A 115 14.47 0.73 6.97
C LEU A 115 15.43 0.24 8.06
N LYS A 116 15.90 -0.95 7.84
CA LYS A 116 16.87 -1.58 8.71
C LYS A 116 18.29 -1.13 8.36
#